data_9c0b190d4ca49184541c1f19e4ea2d7f
#
_entry.id   9c0b190d4ca49184541c1f19e4ea2d7f
#
_cell.length_a   1.000
_cell.length_b   1.000
_cell.length_c   1.000
_cell.angle_alpha   90.00
_cell.angle_beta   90.00
_cell.angle_gamma   90.00
#
_symmetry.space_group_name_H-M   'P 1'
#
loop_
_entity.id
_entity.type
_entity.pdbx_description
1 polymer ?
#
loop_
_entity_poly.entity_id
_entity_poly.type
_entity_poly.pdbx_seq_one_letter_code
_entity_poly.pdbx_strand_id
1 'polypeptide(L)'
;MNEQIPLNKLRQSSTPDLQAVAEAGDALAQRVLGERYATFDEIIPPQDGEDQFLPTLWAAERWLTLAAEQGDTMAMRELGDLHSGLLGEQGNIQTAWQWYERAAAAGDAAAQNRLGILCENGMGRPRDYAAAAHWYELAAASGETLARFNLALLLSTGRGLQQDGERALQLLAEVAATGDGMGDYYMAELLEKGRGVARDLPAAIRHYEAARAKGVDEAVYALGRLYFAEGQFTVARPYLEAALGLGGNLTRQADRLLQQMPPTD
;
A
#
# COMPACT_ATOMS: atom_id res chain seq x y z
N MET A 1 33.72 0.09 23.31
CA MET A 1 32.61 0.65 22.51
C MET A 1 32.70 -0.06 21.18
N ASN A 2 31.81 -1.01 20.93
CA ASN A 2 31.75 -1.63 19.59
C ASN A 2 31.22 -0.57 18.63
N GLU A 3 32.01 -0.20 17.61
CA GLU A 3 31.50 0.64 16.52
C GLU A 3 30.36 -0.12 15.86
N GLN A 4 29.18 0.49 15.85
CA GLN A 4 27.99 -0.06 15.23
C GLN A 4 28.24 -0.17 13.72
N ILE A 5 28.13 -1.36 13.15
CA ILE A 5 28.37 -1.60 11.72
C ILE A 5 27.25 -0.89 10.93
N PRO A 6 27.58 -0.02 9.96
CA PRO A 6 26.55 0.68 9.17
C PRO A 6 25.66 -0.29 8.37
N LEU A 7 24.37 0.05 8.25
CA LEU A 7 23.35 -0.76 7.55
C LEU A 7 23.75 -1.15 6.13
N ASN A 8 24.32 -0.21 5.36
CA ASN A 8 24.77 -0.48 3.99
C ASN A 8 25.88 -1.53 3.92
N LYS A 9 26.75 -1.58 4.92
CA LYS A 9 27.82 -2.59 5.02
C LYS A 9 27.22 -3.95 5.38
N LEU A 10 26.28 -4.01 6.33
CA LEU A 10 25.58 -5.25 6.68
C LEU A 10 24.82 -5.84 5.51
N ARG A 11 24.13 -5.00 4.74
CA ARG A 11 23.39 -5.45 3.53
C ARG A 11 24.30 -5.98 2.41
N GLN A 12 25.57 -5.58 2.38
CA GLN A 12 26.57 -6.06 1.39
C GLN A 12 27.38 -7.24 1.91
N SER A 13 27.32 -7.58 3.20
CA SER A 13 28.05 -8.71 3.79
C SER A 13 27.56 -10.04 3.25
N SER A 14 28.46 -11.03 3.18
CA SER A 14 28.03 -12.42 2.92
C SER A 14 27.11 -12.91 4.05
N THR A 15 26.25 -13.90 3.75
CA THR A 15 25.36 -14.46 4.78
C THR A 15 26.11 -15.05 5.96
N PRO A 16 27.23 -15.80 5.81
CA PRO A 16 28.02 -16.26 6.96
C PRO A 16 28.59 -15.13 7.80
N ASP A 17 29.10 -14.06 7.19
CA ASP A 17 29.64 -12.91 7.92
C ASP A 17 28.54 -12.16 8.67
N LEU A 18 27.41 -11.94 8.01
CA LEU A 18 26.23 -11.32 8.62
C LEU A 18 25.68 -12.15 9.77
N GLN A 19 25.63 -13.47 9.61
CA GLN A 19 25.18 -14.40 10.65
C GLN A 19 26.10 -14.34 11.88
N ALA A 20 27.39 -14.28 11.70
CA ALA A 20 28.33 -14.17 12.83
C ALA A 20 28.09 -12.90 13.64
N VAL A 21 27.78 -11.76 12.98
CA VAL A 21 27.46 -10.49 13.65
C VAL A 21 26.10 -10.58 14.35
N ALA A 22 25.11 -11.19 13.71
CA ALA A 22 23.78 -11.39 14.28
C ALA A 22 23.80 -12.33 15.51
N GLU A 23 24.61 -13.40 15.46
CA GLU A 23 24.83 -14.31 16.58
C GLU A 23 25.56 -13.65 17.76
N ALA A 24 26.39 -12.63 17.47
CA ALA A 24 27.01 -11.80 18.49
C ALA A 24 26.02 -10.82 19.17
N GLY A 25 24.76 -10.78 18.74
CA GLY A 25 23.68 -10.02 19.36
C GLY A 25 23.43 -8.64 18.75
N ASP A 26 23.99 -8.29 17.60
CA ASP A 26 23.71 -7.02 16.92
C ASP A 26 22.30 -7.03 16.32
N ALA A 27 21.42 -6.19 16.85
CA ALA A 27 20.00 -6.13 16.46
C ALA A 27 19.81 -5.77 14.98
N LEU A 28 20.64 -4.85 14.44
CA LEU A 28 20.57 -4.45 13.05
C LEU A 28 20.98 -5.60 12.11
N ALA A 29 22.01 -6.36 12.47
CA ALA A 29 22.43 -7.54 11.71
C ALA A 29 21.37 -8.65 11.78
N GLN A 30 20.74 -8.85 12.94
CA GLN A 30 19.63 -9.80 13.10
C GLN A 30 18.46 -9.42 12.21
N ARG A 31 18.07 -8.14 12.17
CA ARG A 31 17.00 -7.67 11.27
C ARG A 31 17.37 -7.87 9.80
N VAL A 32 18.56 -7.44 9.36
CA VAL A 32 18.99 -7.62 7.97
C VAL A 32 19.03 -9.10 7.55
N LEU A 33 19.44 -10.00 8.45
CA LEU A 33 19.44 -11.42 8.18
C LEU A 33 18.02 -11.98 8.10
N GLY A 34 17.12 -11.53 8.97
CA GLY A 34 15.70 -11.86 8.93
C GLY A 34 15.02 -11.37 7.66
N GLU A 35 15.32 -10.12 7.22
CA GLU A 35 14.85 -9.56 5.94
C GLU A 35 15.26 -10.46 4.76
N ARG A 36 16.52 -10.92 4.70
CA ARG A 36 17.01 -11.80 3.61
C ARG A 36 16.25 -13.11 3.52
N TYR A 37 15.96 -13.72 4.67
CA TYR A 37 15.14 -14.93 4.69
C TYR A 37 13.68 -14.65 4.32
N ALA A 38 13.10 -13.55 4.79
CA ALA A 38 11.72 -13.17 4.47
C ALA A 38 11.52 -12.81 2.99
N THR A 39 12.55 -12.27 2.32
CA THR A 39 12.52 -11.95 0.88
C THR A 39 13.01 -13.08 -0.02
N PHE A 40 13.41 -14.21 0.57
CA PHE A 40 14.00 -15.35 -0.13
C PHE A 40 15.31 -15.05 -0.88
N ASP A 41 16.03 -13.99 -0.49
CA ASP A 41 17.38 -13.72 -0.97
C ASP A 41 18.37 -14.79 -0.48
N GLU A 42 17.99 -15.48 0.59
CA GLU A 42 18.69 -16.65 1.13
C GLU A 42 17.65 -17.76 1.41
N ILE A 43 17.91 -18.99 0.98
CA ILE A 43 16.98 -20.12 1.11
C ILE A 43 17.62 -21.24 1.92
N ILE A 44 16.88 -21.71 2.94
CA ILE A 44 17.23 -22.90 3.70
C ILE A 44 16.55 -24.10 3.03
N PRO A 45 17.30 -25.13 2.61
CA PRO A 45 16.69 -26.31 2.00
C PRO A 45 15.72 -27.00 2.98
N PRO A 46 14.53 -27.42 2.51
CA PRO A 46 13.57 -28.14 3.32
C PRO A 46 14.05 -29.57 3.62
N GLN A 47 13.53 -30.15 4.69
CA GLN A 47 13.66 -31.59 4.94
C GLN A 47 12.59 -32.36 4.15
N ASP A 48 12.74 -33.68 4.06
CA ASP A 48 11.79 -34.53 3.34
C ASP A 48 10.36 -34.36 3.88
N GLY A 49 9.44 -33.97 3.02
CA GLY A 49 8.03 -33.78 3.33
C GLY A 49 7.64 -32.40 3.87
N GLU A 50 8.59 -31.48 4.01
CA GLU A 50 8.30 -30.08 4.37
C GLU A 50 7.96 -29.23 3.14
N ASP A 51 7.17 -28.17 3.35
CA ASP A 51 7.02 -27.10 2.36
C ASP A 51 8.38 -26.45 2.11
N GLN A 52 8.71 -26.22 0.82
CA GLN A 52 10.03 -25.78 0.38
C GLN A 52 10.50 -24.43 0.96
N PHE A 53 9.56 -23.59 1.43
CA PHE A 53 9.88 -22.26 1.96
C PHE A 53 9.80 -22.15 3.48
N LEU A 54 9.18 -23.13 4.15
CA LEU A 54 8.86 -23.05 5.57
C LEU A 54 10.11 -22.93 6.47
N PRO A 55 11.21 -23.67 6.27
CA PRO A 55 12.43 -23.51 7.07
C PRO A 55 13.03 -22.10 6.94
N THR A 56 12.96 -21.51 5.74
CA THR A 56 13.44 -20.16 5.47
C THR A 56 12.60 -19.11 6.20
N LEU A 57 11.27 -19.27 6.19
CA LEU A 57 10.35 -18.37 6.91
C LEU A 57 10.51 -18.49 8.44
N TRP A 58 10.76 -19.68 8.97
CA TRP A 58 11.06 -19.84 10.41
C TRP A 58 12.39 -19.20 10.79
N ALA A 59 13.40 -19.24 9.92
CA ALA A 59 14.64 -18.52 10.14
C ALA A 59 14.43 -17.01 10.13
N ALA A 60 13.61 -16.50 9.21
CA ALA A 60 13.20 -15.09 9.20
C ALA A 60 12.52 -14.69 10.51
N GLU A 61 11.52 -15.44 10.94
CA GLU A 61 10.80 -15.21 12.20
C GLU A 61 11.75 -15.16 13.40
N ARG A 62 12.65 -16.13 13.49
CA ARG A 62 13.64 -16.20 14.59
C ARG A 62 14.52 -14.95 14.66
N TRP A 63 15.11 -14.55 13.54
CA TRP A 63 16.04 -13.44 13.51
C TRP A 63 15.34 -12.09 13.71
N LEU A 64 14.17 -11.91 13.12
CA LEU A 64 13.34 -10.73 13.32
C LEU A 64 12.88 -10.63 14.78
N THR A 65 12.52 -11.75 15.41
CA THR A 65 12.14 -11.77 16.84
C THR A 65 13.28 -11.29 17.74
N LEU A 66 14.50 -11.78 17.52
CA LEU A 66 15.66 -11.35 18.28
C LEU A 66 15.93 -9.85 18.15
N ALA A 67 15.79 -9.29 16.96
CA ALA A 67 15.91 -7.84 16.73
C ALA A 67 14.78 -7.06 17.40
N ALA A 68 13.53 -7.53 17.25
CA ALA A 68 12.35 -6.89 17.83
C ALA A 68 12.38 -6.87 19.37
N GLU A 69 12.90 -7.90 20.00
CA GLU A 69 13.09 -7.97 21.45
C GLU A 69 14.12 -6.94 21.97
N GLN A 70 15.04 -6.52 21.12
CA GLN A 70 15.97 -5.43 21.39
C GLN A 70 15.41 -4.03 21.06
N GLY A 71 14.14 -3.96 20.61
CA GLY A 71 13.45 -2.68 20.34
C GLY A 71 13.54 -2.22 18.89
N ASP A 72 14.00 -3.05 17.93
CA ASP A 72 13.97 -2.70 16.51
C ASP A 72 12.52 -2.67 15.99
N THR A 73 12.00 -1.48 15.77
CA THR A 73 10.60 -1.25 15.37
C THR A 73 10.30 -1.76 13.96
N MET A 74 11.30 -1.75 13.07
CA MET A 74 11.14 -2.32 11.72
C MET A 74 11.01 -3.84 11.80
N ALA A 75 11.83 -4.51 12.62
CA ALA A 75 11.70 -5.94 12.84
C ALA A 75 10.33 -6.33 13.44
N MET A 76 9.80 -5.53 14.36
CA MET A 76 8.43 -5.73 14.87
C MET A 76 7.40 -5.67 13.76
N ARG A 77 7.47 -4.66 12.87
CA ARG A 77 6.55 -4.55 11.73
C ARG A 77 6.70 -5.70 10.76
N GLU A 78 7.91 -6.09 10.42
CA GLU A 78 8.19 -7.22 9.51
C GLU A 78 7.69 -8.56 10.06
N LEU A 79 7.75 -8.77 11.38
CA LEU A 79 7.08 -9.91 12.02
C LEU A 79 5.55 -9.85 11.84
N GLY A 80 4.98 -8.67 11.95
CA GLY A 80 3.57 -8.46 11.63
C GLY A 80 3.24 -8.84 10.18
N ASP A 81 4.03 -8.36 9.22
CA ASP A 81 3.89 -8.68 7.79
C ASP A 81 4.07 -10.19 7.55
N LEU A 82 5.04 -10.83 8.20
CA LEU A 82 5.29 -12.26 8.11
C LEU A 82 4.08 -13.09 8.55
N HIS A 83 3.53 -12.79 9.74
CA HIS A 83 2.37 -13.50 10.28
C HIS A 83 1.04 -13.16 9.60
N SER A 84 0.92 -12.00 8.95
CA SER A 84 -0.29 -11.61 8.23
C SER A 84 -0.38 -12.17 6.81
N GLY A 85 0.72 -12.64 6.24
CA GLY A 85 0.75 -13.05 4.84
C GLY A 85 1.77 -14.12 4.46
N LEU A 86 3.05 -13.93 4.73
CA LEU A 86 4.12 -14.79 4.19
C LEU A 86 4.12 -16.22 4.75
N LEU A 87 3.75 -16.40 6.01
CA LEU A 87 3.65 -17.74 6.62
C LEU A 87 2.43 -18.55 6.14
N GLY A 88 1.55 -17.98 5.31
CA GLY A 88 0.37 -18.67 4.81
C GLY A 88 -0.48 -19.26 5.94
N GLU A 89 -0.72 -20.58 5.89
CA GLU A 89 -1.49 -21.29 6.93
C GLU A 89 -0.77 -21.36 8.30
N GLN A 90 0.54 -21.20 8.33
CA GLN A 90 1.33 -21.14 9.58
C GLN A 90 1.31 -19.73 10.19
N GLY A 91 0.87 -18.72 9.44
CA GLY A 91 0.71 -17.35 9.92
C GLY A 91 -0.43 -17.25 10.92
N ASN A 92 -0.33 -16.27 11.81
CA ASN A 92 -1.35 -15.99 12.80
C ASN A 92 -1.67 -14.50 12.83
N ILE A 93 -2.84 -14.15 12.36
CA ILE A 93 -3.28 -12.76 12.31
C ILE A 93 -3.33 -12.09 13.71
N GLN A 94 -3.57 -12.85 14.79
CA GLN A 94 -3.52 -12.31 16.14
C GLN A 94 -2.09 -11.97 16.55
N THR A 95 -1.12 -12.81 16.16
CA THR A 95 0.32 -12.53 16.35
C THR A 95 0.73 -11.31 15.52
N ALA A 96 0.24 -11.17 14.28
CA ALA A 96 0.47 -9.98 13.47
C ALA A 96 -0.05 -8.70 14.17
N TRP A 97 -1.26 -8.75 14.75
CA TRP A 97 -1.82 -7.65 15.54
C TRP A 97 -0.87 -7.25 16.68
N GLN A 98 -0.40 -8.20 17.46
CA GLN A 98 0.48 -7.94 18.60
C GLN A 98 1.78 -7.26 18.18
N TRP A 99 2.39 -7.70 17.09
CA TRP A 99 3.62 -7.11 16.57
C TRP A 99 3.40 -5.71 16.00
N TYR A 100 2.33 -5.51 15.23
CA TYR A 100 2.00 -4.18 14.74
C TYR A 100 1.64 -3.20 15.87
N GLU A 101 0.89 -3.63 16.90
CA GLU A 101 0.59 -2.81 18.07
C GLU A 101 1.88 -2.40 18.81
N ARG A 102 2.85 -3.29 18.96
CA ARG A 102 4.15 -2.98 19.55
C ARG A 102 4.94 -1.98 18.71
N ALA A 103 5.04 -2.18 17.41
CA ALA A 103 5.72 -1.28 16.48
C ALA A 103 5.03 0.10 16.44
N ALA A 104 3.70 0.13 16.38
CA ALA A 104 2.91 1.37 16.37
C ALA A 104 3.06 2.16 17.67
N ALA A 105 3.10 1.49 18.82
CA ALA A 105 3.35 2.12 20.12
C ALA A 105 4.76 2.71 20.21
N ALA A 106 5.73 2.15 19.50
CA ALA A 106 7.08 2.67 19.36
C ALA A 106 7.20 3.76 18.26
N GLY A 107 6.08 4.16 17.63
CA GLY A 107 6.01 5.26 16.67
C GLY A 107 6.23 4.87 15.21
N ASP A 108 6.23 3.57 14.86
CA ASP A 108 6.33 3.15 13.45
C ASP A 108 5.03 3.48 12.71
N ALA A 109 5.09 4.50 11.83
CA ALA A 109 3.95 4.98 11.08
C ALA A 109 3.40 3.94 10.07
N ALA A 110 4.28 3.12 9.50
CA ALA A 110 3.86 2.07 8.59
C ALA A 110 3.08 0.97 9.34
N ALA A 111 3.50 0.59 10.57
CA ALA A 111 2.74 -0.33 11.41
C ALA A 111 1.38 0.25 11.81
N GLN A 112 1.29 1.56 12.12
CA GLN A 112 0.02 2.23 12.35
C GLN A 112 -0.89 2.11 11.11
N ASN A 113 -0.36 2.35 9.91
CA ASN A 113 -1.12 2.13 8.67
C ASN A 113 -1.57 0.68 8.51
N ARG A 114 -0.73 -0.32 8.84
CA ARG A 114 -1.12 -1.73 8.82
C ARG A 114 -2.28 -2.04 9.76
N LEU A 115 -2.26 -1.50 10.98
CA LEU A 115 -3.39 -1.63 11.92
C LEU A 115 -4.68 -1.02 11.36
N GLY A 116 -4.58 0.13 10.71
CA GLY A 116 -5.70 0.75 9.99
C GLY A 116 -6.29 -0.20 8.94
N ILE A 117 -5.46 -0.82 8.11
CA ILE A 117 -5.88 -1.79 7.09
C ILE A 117 -6.54 -3.02 7.73
N LEU A 118 -6.00 -3.55 8.82
CA LEU A 118 -6.59 -4.68 9.53
C LEU A 118 -7.98 -4.34 10.09
N CYS A 119 -8.14 -3.14 10.70
CA CYS A 119 -9.44 -2.64 11.18
C CYS A 119 -10.44 -2.47 10.03
N GLU A 120 -10.02 -1.85 8.92
CA GLU A 120 -10.88 -1.58 7.76
C GLU A 120 -11.39 -2.86 7.11
N ASN A 121 -10.56 -3.89 7.03
CA ASN A 121 -10.93 -5.16 6.39
C ASN A 121 -11.55 -6.18 7.35
N GLY A 122 -11.50 -5.94 8.66
CA GLY A 122 -11.99 -6.88 9.67
C GLY A 122 -11.12 -8.14 9.76
N MET A 123 -9.80 -8.01 9.59
CA MET A 123 -8.86 -9.12 9.64
C MET A 123 -8.48 -9.45 11.10
N GLY A 124 -8.86 -10.62 11.56
CA GLY A 124 -8.60 -11.11 12.91
C GLY A 124 -9.47 -10.49 14.02
N ARG A 125 -10.11 -9.37 13.76
CA ARG A 125 -11.09 -8.67 14.63
C ARG A 125 -12.26 -8.19 13.77
N PRO A 126 -13.46 -7.92 14.35
CA PRO A 126 -14.57 -7.33 13.61
C PRO A 126 -14.15 -6.03 12.92
N ARG A 127 -14.71 -5.79 11.72
CA ARG A 127 -14.45 -4.56 10.97
C ARG A 127 -14.83 -3.34 11.76
N ASP A 128 -13.92 -2.36 11.82
CA ASP A 128 -14.11 -1.09 12.52
C ASP A 128 -13.46 0.05 11.73
N TYR A 129 -14.30 0.79 10.99
CA TYR A 129 -13.84 1.95 10.21
C TYR A 129 -13.43 3.14 11.10
N ALA A 130 -13.97 3.27 12.32
CA ALA A 130 -13.58 4.34 13.21
C ALA A 130 -12.18 4.11 13.79
N ALA A 131 -11.89 2.86 14.18
CA ALA A 131 -10.54 2.46 14.56
C ALA A 131 -9.56 2.58 13.40
N ALA A 132 -9.97 2.20 12.17
CA ALA A 132 -9.14 2.36 10.97
C ALA A 132 -8.78 3.84 10.73
N ALA A 133 -9.76 4.73 10.77
CA ALA A 133 -9.54 6.17 10.61
C ALA A 133 -8.57 6.72 11.64
N HIS A 134 -8.73 6.33 12.91
CA HIS A 134 -7.80 6.73 13.98
C HIS A 134 -6.35 6.32 13.69
N TRP A 135 -6.13 5.06 13.30
CA TRP A 135 -4.79 4.57 12.96
C TRP A 135 -4.21 5.27 11.73
N TYR A 136 -5.02 5.51 10.70
CA TYR A 136 -4.58 6.26 9.53
C TYR A 136 -4.25 7.73 9.86
N GLU A 137 -5.01 8.38 10.77
CA GLU A 137 -4.69 9.73 11.24
C GLU A 137 -3.34 9.81 11.93
N LEU A 138 -3.02 8.87 12.81
CA LEU A 138 -1.72 8.79 13.48
C LEU A 138 -0.58 8.59 12.48
N ALA A 139 -0.73 7.65 11.57
CA ALA A 139 0.27 7.36 10.56
C ALA A 139 0.48 8.53 9.58
N ALA A 140 -0.61 9.17 9.12
CA ALA A 140 -0.58 10.32 8.23
C ALA A 140 0.12 11.52 8.88
N ALA A 141 -0.13 11.78 10.17
CA ALA A 141 0.54 12.82 10.94
C ALA A 141 2.06 12.57 11.06
N SER A 142 2.48 11.31 11.07
CA SER A 142 3.89 10.90 11.06
C SER A 142 4.50 10.85 9.64
N GLY A 143 3.76 11.27 8.61
CA GLY A 143 4.28 11.39 7.25
C GLY A 143 4.04 10.18 6.34
N GLU A 144 3.32 9.15 6.80
CA GLU A 144 3.06 7.94 6.01
C GLU A 144 2.11 8.25 4.84
N THR A 145 2.61 8.16 3.61
CA THR A 145 1.86 8.52 2.40
C THR A 145 0.66 7.61 2.15
N LEU A 146 0.82 6.30 2.36
CA LEU A 146 -0.28 5.35 2.18
C LEU A 146 -1.41 5.59 3.19
N ALA A 147 -1.06 6.02 4.40
CA ALA A 147 -2.07 6.35 5.41
C ALA A 147 -2.86 7.62 5.03
N ARG A 148 -2.19 8.65 4.46
CA ARG A 148 -2.91 9.82 3.91
C ARG A 148 -3.90 9.42 2.84
N PHE A 149 -3.50 8.54 1.94
CA PHE A 149 -4.35 8.00 0.89
C PHE A 149 -5.56 7.24 1.48
N ASN A 150 -5.32 6.29 2.38
CA ASN A 150 -6.38 5.50 3.00
C ASN A 150 -7.36 6.38 3.81
N LEU A 151 -6.84 7.34 4.58
CA LEU A 151 -7.66 8.30 5.32
C LEU A 151 -8.54 9.14 4.38
N ALA A 152 -7.99 9.61 3.26
CA ALA A 152 -8.73 10.36 2.27
C ALA A 152 -9.91 9.56 1.67
N LEU A 153 -9.73 8.26 1.44
CA LEU A 153 -10.80 7.38 0.98
C LEU A 153 -11.91 7.24 2.04
N LEU A 154 -11.57 7.10 3.31
CA LEU A 154 -12.57 7.06 4.39
C LEU A 154 -13.31 8.39 4.52
N LEU A 155 -12.61 9.52 4.49
CA LEU A 155 -13.19 10.87 4.52
C LEU A 155 -14.14 11.12 3.33
N SER A 156 -13.73 10.70 2.12
CA SER A 156 -14.55 10.88 0.92
C SER A 156 -15.87 10.12 0.94
N THR A 157 -15.93 9.03 1.72
CA THR A 157 -17.11 8.16 1.83
C THR A 157 -17.86 8.27 3.14
N GLY A 158 -17.30 8.94 4.16
CA GLY A 158 -17.89 9.04 5.50
C GLY A 158 -17.89 7.72 6.26
N ARG A 159 -16.92 6.82 5.97
CA ARG A 159 -16.81 5.54 6.67
C ARG A 159 -16.02 5.71 7.95
N GLY A 160 -16.66 5.44 9.08
CA GLY A 160 -16.04 5.52 10.42
C GLY A 160 -15.82 6.93 10.96
N LEU A 161 -16.04 7.96 10.16
CA LEU A 161 -15.93 9.37 10.51
C LEU A 161 -16.90 10.21 9.67
N GLN A 162 -17.06 11.48 10.02
CA GLN A 162 -17.89 12.39 9.24
C GLN A 162 -17.27 12.57 7.85
N GLN A 163 -18.10 12.53 6.81
CA GLN A 163 -17.66 12.80 5.43
C GLN A 163 -17.09 14.21 5.32
N ASP A 164 -15.87 14.31 4.79
CA ASP A 164 -15.16 15.58 4.57
C ASP A 164 -14.32 15.48 3.29
N GLY A 165 -14.92 15.89 2.19
CA GLY A 165 -14.27 15.82 0.89
C GLY A 165 -13.18 16.87 0.71
N GLU A 166 -13.27 18.02 1.39
CA GLU A 166 -12.21 19.05 1.33
C GLU A 166 -10.93 18.56 1.99
N ARG A 167 -11.05 17.95 3.16
CA ARG A 167 -9.91 17.31 3.83
C ARG A 167 -9.35 16.13 3.02
N ALA A 168 -10.23 15.35 2.37
CA ALA A 168 -9.80 14.28 1.47
C ALA A 168 -8.99 14.81 0.29
N LEU A 169 -9.43 15.92 -0.36
CA LEU A 169 -8.68 16.56 -1.43
C LEU A 169 -7.30 17.05 -0.98
N GLN A 170 -7.20 17.64 0.21
CA GLN A 170 -5.92 18.09 0.76
C GLN A 170 -4.93 16.92 0.93
N LEU A 171 -5.39 15.82 1.54
CA LEU A 171 -4.55 14.63 1.73
C LEU A 171 -4.13 14.00 0.40
N LEU A 172 -5.04 13.92 -0.58
CA LEU A 172 -4.73 13.40 -1.92
C LEU A 172 -3.76 14.30 -2.67
N ALA A 173 -3.84 15.63 -2.47
CA ALA A 173 -2.87 16.57 -3.04
C ALA A 173 -1.45 16.36 -2.46
N GLU A 174 -1.34 16.05 -1.16
CA GLU A 174 -0.06 15.68 -0.54
C GLU A 174 0.48 14.36 -1.12
N VAL A 175 -0.39 13.36 -1.37
CA VAL A 175 -0.02 12.11 -2.06
C VAL A 175 0.47 12.42 -3.48
N ALA A 176 -0.27 13.21 -4.26
CA ALA A 176 0.09 13.57 -5.64
C ALA A 176 1.43 14.34 -5.73
N ALA A 177 1.76 15.12 -4.68
CA ALA A 177 3.02 15.86 -4.59
C ALA A 177 4.26 14.95 -4.44
N THR A 178 4.10 13.70 -4.00
CA THR A 178 5.18 12.71 -3.99
C THR A 178 5.51 12.14 -5.38
N GLY A 179 4.74 12.51 -6.40
CA GLY A 179 4.84 11.96 -7.75
C GLY A 179 3.87 10.80 -8.02
N ASP A 180 3.13 10.35 -7.01
CA ASP A 180 2.13 9.28 -7.16
C ASP A 180 0.90 9.79 -7.92
N GLY A 181 0.68 9.25 -9.12
CA GLY A 181 -0.46 9.60 -9.97
C GLY A 181 -1.81 9.17 -9.39
N MET A 182 -1.84 8.24 -8.45
CA MET A 182 -3.09 7.81 -7.80
C MET A 182 -3.71 8.93 -6.97
N GLY A 183 -2.89 9.83 -6.39
CA GLY A 183 -3.39 11.03 -5.72
C GLY A 183 -4.25 11.87 -6.64
N ASP A 184 -3.75 12.18 -7.84
CA ASP A 184 -4.50 12.92 -8.86
C ASP A 184 -5.75 12.14 -9.34
N TYR A 185 -5.62 10.84 -9.57
CA TYR A 185 -6.74 10.01 -10.01
C TYR A 185 -7.91 10.06 -9.02
N TYR A 186 -7.64 9.89 -7.73
CA TYR A 186 -8.71 9.91 -6.71
C TYR A 186 -9.25 11.31 -6.41
N MET A 187 -8.44 12.38 -6.57
CA MET A 187 -8.96 13.75 -6.57
C MET A 187 -9.96 13.95 -7.72
N ALA A 188 -9.63 13.47 -8.92
CA ALA A 188 -10.53 13.53 -10.07
C ALA A 188 -11.85 12.77 -9.80
N GLU A 189 -11.78 11.55 -9.27
CA GLU A 189 -12.99 10.78 -8.91
C GLU A 189 -13.88 11.50 -7.89
N LEU A 190 -13.25 12.12 -6.89
CA LEU A 190 -13.94 12.82 -5.81
C LEU A 190 -14.69 14.05 -6.36
N LEU A 191 -14.04 14.84 -7.20
CA LEU A 191 -14.62 16.01 -7.88
C LEU A 191 -15.67 15.62 -8.92
N GLU A 192 -15.46 14.56 -9.69
CA GLU A 192 -16.43 14.04 -10.65
C GLU A 192 -17.73 13.61 -9.97
N LYS A 193 -17.62 12.90 -8.85
CA LYS A 193 -18.77 12.33 -8.13
C LYS A 193 -19.39 13.29 -7.11
N GLY A 194 -18.70 14.39 -6.76
CA GLY A 194 -19.15 15.33 -5.74
C GLY A 194 -19.22 14.71 -4.34
N ARG A 195 -18.25 13.86 -3.97
CA ARG A 195 -18.26 13.17 -2.69
C ARG A 195 -17.73 14.05 -1.55
N GLY A 196 -18.62 14.68 -0.82
CA GLY A 196 -18.26 15.60 0.27
C GLY A 196 -17.69 16.95 -0.20
N VAL A 197 -17.68 17.21 -1.50
CA VAL A 197 -17.32 18.47 -2.17
C VAL A 197 -18.30 18.77 -3.30
N ALA A 198 -18.32 20.00 -3.78
CA ALA A 198 -19.08 20.33 -4.98
C ALA A 198 -18.52 19.56 -6.20
N ARG A 199 -19.42 19.07 -7.04
CA ARG A 199 -19.02 18.44 -8.32
C ARG A 199 -18.36 19.48 -9.22
N ASP A 200 -17.15 19.17 -9.70
CA ASP A 200 -16.38 20.01 -10.63
C ASP A 200 -15.74 19.16 -11.74
N LEU A 201 -16.45 19.00 -12.85
CA LEU A 201 -15.97 18.20 -13.98
C LEU A 201 -14.73 18.80 -14.67
N PRO A 202 -14.63 20.13 -14.90
CA PRO A 202 -13.40 20.73 -15.41
C PRO A 202 -12.18 20.44 -14.53
N ALA A 203 -12.31 20.50 -13.20
CA ALA A 203 -11.24 20.14 -12.30
C ALA A 203 -10.94 18.63 -12.34
N ALA A 204 -11.96 17.78 -12.37
CA ALA A 204 -11.80 16.34 -12.50
C ALA A 204 -11.01 15.96 -13.76
N ILE A 205 -11.32 16.56 -14.90
CA ILE A 205 -10.58 16.33 -16.16
C ILE A 205 -9.10 16.71 -15.99
N ARG A 206 -8.79 17.87 -15.40
CA ARG A 206 -7.39 18.29 -15.18
C ARG A 206 -6.63 17.29 -14.33
N HIS A 207 -7.24 16.76 -13.28
CA HIS A 207 -6.61 15.77 -12.41
C HIS A 207 -6.49 14.40 -13.09
N TYR A 208 -7.48 13.95 -13.87
CA TYR A 208 -7.32 12.73 -14.67
C TYR A 208 -6.20 12.85 -15.70
N GLU A 209 -6.04 14.02 -16.36
CA GLU A 209 -4.92 14.26 -17.27
C GLU A 209 -3.57 14.25 -16.52
N ALA A 210 -3.49 14.82 -15.33
CA ALA A 210 -2.29 14.76 -14.51
C ALA A 210 -1.95 13.31 -14.10
N ALA A 211 -2.94 12.51 -13.69
CA ALA A 211 -2.79 11.09 -13.38
C ALA A 211 -2.30 10.29 -14.60
N ARG A 212 -2.92 10.53 -15.78
CA ARG A 212 -2.49 9.92 -17.05
C ARG A 212 -1.04 10.24 -17.37
N ALA A 213 -0.64 11.50 -17.21
CA ALA A 213 0.74 11.92 -17.44
C ALA A 213 1.76 11.25 -16.51
N LYS A 214 1.31 10.80 -15.34
CA LYS A 214 2.09 10.01 -14.37
C LYS A 214 1.96 8.49 -14.56
N GLY A 215 1.32 8.02 -15.64
CA GLY A 215 1.22 6.62 -16.01
C GLY A 215 0.08 5.83 -15.34
N VAL A 216 -0.96 6.51 -14.86
CA VAL A 216 -2.17 5.83 -14.32
C VAL A 216 -3.07 5.44 -15.47
N ASP A 217 -3.12 4.16 -15.79
CA ASP A 217 -3.90 3.61 -16.91
C ASP A 217 -5.41 3.80 -16.75
N GLU A 218 -5.92 3.69 -15.52
CA GLU A 218 -7.33 3.92 -15.20
C GLU A 218 -7.79 5.33 -15.58
N ALA A 219 -6.89 6.31 -15.53
CA ALA A 219 -7.20 7.69 -15.92
C ALA A 219 -7.50 7.82 -17.41
N VAL A 220 -6.86 7.01 -18.26
CA VAL A 220 -7.13 6.98 -19.71
C VAL A 220 -8.58 6.57 -19.97
N TYR A 221 -9.01 5.48 -19.37
CA TYR A 221 -10.39 5.03 -19.46
C TYR A 221 -11.38 6.03 -18.85
N ALA A 222 -11.04 6.59 -17.67
CA ALA A 222 -11.90 7.56 -16.98
C ALA A 222 -12.17 8.80 -17.84
N LEU A 223 -11.15 9.34 -18.51
CA LEU A 223 -11.29 10.46 -19.46
C LEU A 223 -12.20 10.08 -20.62
N GLY A 224 -11.97 8.93 -21.25
CA GLY A 224 -12.80 8.45 -22.35
C GLY A 224 -14.25 8.30 -21.97
N ARG A 225 -14.51 7.67 -20.81
CA ARG A 225 -15.85 7.49 -20.26
C ARG A 225 -16.52 8.84 -19.92
N LEU A 226 -15.78 9.78 -19.36
CA LEU A 226 -16.30 11.07 -18.97
C LEU A 226 -16.68 11.89 -20.20
N TYR A 227 -15.83 12.00 -21.21
CA TYR A 227 -16.15 12.67 -22.47
C TYR A 227 -17.29 12.00 -23.23
N PHE A 228 -17.38 10.66 -23.18
CA PHE A 228 -18.51 9.92 -23.74
C PHE A 228 -19.83 10.30 -23.05
N ALA A 229 -19.84 10.38 -21.71
CA ALA A 229 -21.03 10.75 -20.94
C ALA A 229 -21.50 12.19 -21.23
N GLU A 230 -20.57 13.10 -21.55
CA GLU A 230 -20.87 14.47 -21.94
C GLU A 230 -21.22 14.59 -23.46
N GLY A 231 -21.33 13.48 -24.19
CA GLY A 231 -21.64 13.48 -25.63
C GLY A 231 -20.52 13.96 -26.54
N GLN A 232 -19.31 14.15 -26.02
CA GLN A 232 -18.13 14.61 -26.75
C GLN A 232 -17.40 13.43 -27.41
N PHE A 233 -18.08 12.75 -28.33
CA PHE A 233 -17.62 11.48 -28.90
C PHE A 233 -16.29 11.58 -29.66
N THR A 234 -16.05 12.69 -30.36
CA THR A 234 -14.77 12.89 -31.05
C THR A 234 -13.57 12.99 -30.11
N VAL A 235 -13.78 13.56 -28.93
CA VAL A 235 -12.74 13.65 -27.89
C VAL A 235 -12.63 12.32 -27.11
N ALA A 236 -13.75 11.65 -26.84
CA ALA A 236 -13.79 10.41 -26.08
C ALA A 236 -13.11 9.23 -26.82
N ARG A 237 -13.29 9.16 -28.15
CA ARG A 237 -12.84 8.04 -28.98
C ARG A 237 -11.35 7.71 -28.80
N PRO A 238 -10.39 8.65 -28.98
CA PRO A 238 -8.97 8.31 -28.85
C PRO A 238 -8.59 7.79 -27.46
N TYR A 239 -9.23 8.26 -26.38
CA TYR A 239 -9.00 7.72 -25.03
C TYR A 239 -9.53 6.30 -24.88
N LEU A 240 -10.73 6.01 -25.40
CA LEU A 240 -11.30 4.67 -25.34
C LEU A 240 -10.54 3.67 -26.23
N GLU A 241 -10.08 4.10 -27.40
CA GLU A 241 -9.22 3.29 -28.26
C GLU A 241 -7.87 2.98 -27.59
N ALA A 242 -7.26 3.96 -26.93
CA ALA A 242 -6.07 3.74 -26.12
C ALA A 242 -6.32 2.76 -24.96
N ALA A 243 -7.49 2.83 -24.32
CA ALA A 243 -7.87 1.92 -23.23
C ALA A 243 -8.06 0.46 -23.68
N LEU A 244 -8.26 0.18 -24.98
CA LEU A 244 -8.29 -1.19 -25.51
C LEU A 244 -6.92 -1.91 -25.32
N GLY A 245 -5.82 -1.15 -25.32
CA GLY A 245 -4.47 -1.70 -25.12
C GLY A 245 -4.09 -2.00 -23.66
N LEU A 246 -4.89 -1.53 -22.67
CA LEU A 246 -4.54 -1.67 -21.25
C LEU A 246 -4.82 -3.05 -20.66
N GLY A 247 -5.64 -3.85 -21.33
CA GLY A 247 -5.98 -5.21 -20.89
C GLY A 247 -7.12 -5.30 -19.88
N GLY A 248 -7.51 -6.51 -19.56
CA GLY A 248 -8.45 -6.84 -18.48
C GLY A 248 -9.85 -6.22 -18.61
N ASN A 249 -10.31 -5.63 -17.52
CA ASN A 249 -11.66 -5.07 -17.44
C ASN A 249 -11.78 -3.74 -18.17
N LEU A 250 -10.71 -2.94 -18.20
CA LEU A 250 -10.70 -1.62 -18.88
C LEU A 250 -10.94 -1.78 -20.37
N THR A 251 -10.27 -2.73 -21.03
CA THR A 251 -10.52 -3.06 -22.45
C THR A 251 -11.98 -3.37 -22.73
N ARG A 252 -12.59 -4.26 -21.93
CA ARG A 252 -13.99 -4.65 -22.12
C ARG A 252 -14.98 -3.48 -21.94
N GLN A 253 -14.68 -2.60 -20.99
CA GLN A 253 -15.50 -1.42 -20.72
C GLN A 253 -15.35 -0.39 -21.83
N ALA A 254 -14.13 -0.15 -22.32
CA ALA A 254 -13.85 0.77 -23.43
C ALA A 254 -14.52 0.29 -24.73
N ASP A 255 -14.40 -1.00 -25.06
CA ASP A 255 -15.04 -1.58 -26.25
C ASP A 255 -16.56 -1.39 -26.25
N ARG A 256 -17.21 -1.63 -25.10
CA ARG A 256 -18.66 -1.38 -24.97
C ARG A 256 -19.06 0.06 -25.24
N LEU A 257 -18.27 1.04 -24.80
CA LEU A 257 -18.56 2.44 -25.06
C LEU A 257 -18.31 2.80 -26.52
N LEU A 258 -17.25 2.29 -27.14
CA LEU A 258 -16.94 2.49 -28.55
C LEU A 258 -18.06 1.96 -29.46
N GLN A 259 -18.63 0.79 -29.12
CA GLN A 259 -19.76 0.21 -29.87
C GLN A 259 -21.05 1.03 -29.76
N GLN A 260 -21.20 1.86 -28.74
CA GLN A 260 -22.35 2.74 -28.54
C GLN A 260 -22.17 4.13 -29.19
N MET A 261 -20.96 4.44 -29.68
CA MET A 261 -20.70 5.70 -30.33
C MET A 261 -21.34 5.78 -31.70
N PRO A 262 -21.79 7.01 -32.12
CA PRO A 262 -22.20 7.21 -33.49
C PRO A 262 -21.05 6.93 -34.46
N PRO A 263 -21.34 6.50 -35.70
CA PRO A 263 -20.30 6.36 -36.70
C PRO A 263 -19.56 7.69 -36.88
N THR A 264 -18.29 7.62 -37.18
CA THR A 264 -17.47 8.78 -37.54
C THR A 264 -17.82 9.15 -38.98
N ASP A 265 -18.27 10.36 -39.18
CA ASP A 265 -18.42 10.95 -40.53
C ASP A 265 -17.06 11.02 -41.24
#